data_b90de6dccf462aa2333f80c8d88f6314
#
_entry.id   b90de6dccf462aa2333f80c8d88f6314
#
_cell.length_a   1.000
_cell.length_b   1.000
_cell.length_c   1.000
_cell.angle_alpha   90.00
_cell.angle_beta   90.00
_cell.angle_gamma   90.00
#
_symmetry.space_group_name_H-M   'P 1'
#
loop_
_entity.id
_entity.type
_entity.pdbx_description
1 polymer ?
#
loop_
_entity_poly.entity_id
_entity_poly.type
_entity_poly.pdbx_seq_one_letter_code
_entity_poly.pdbx_strand_id
1 'polypeptide(L)'
;EIGVRLVGSEMCIRDSLILDSTVLPIPEIATEENMRQIRIAKRLIRRKRWLYDVQNQPFSNMETDDALAEYLDNATFVNKDGEVCEFTKLQKHDLNLVLQKRYALLNWQQGSGKTAAVYHRAKYLLKYGKVRNVVILAPAIATNMTWTPFLAINKERYRVIRTYKDLEDVPRGIFLLLSTSMVGKLKRDLMRFVKLSSRKLCLVFDESDEITNPSSQRTKHILAVFRRLKYKILDTGTTTRNNIAELYSQFELLYNNSVNMTCWCDSIYHENRDKEIECERNLHCGEPFPAFRGHVLFRACHCPGKATVFGIEKQNQDVYNKDELFDLIGKTIITRKFRDFAGEKYKIRTHTVSPSEGEHEVYRVIIEEFCRICELYYNSTGDTKKDAGLRLMRQIKLLIKACSVPHLISGYYGDDYPSKTRYIESLIRKIPGKVAIGCTTLAAFDLYESYISERFPDRPIYVVKGDVAFKKRQSIVTEFDSTINGILICTQQSLSSSVNIPTCNDVILESLQWNIPKMEQFYFRFIRLDSKEMKDVHYVTYEDSVEQNLMALVLTKERLNEFIKTGEVKEQSEIFEEFDITMSVIDSLLIRSTDSEGKIHISWGSQRVTS
;
A
#
# COMPACT_ATOMS: atom_id res chain seq x y z
N GLU A 1 6.02 30.35 -34.52
CA GLU A 1 5.39 30.82 -33.26
C GLU A 1 4.22 29.96 -32.80
N ILE A 2 3.51 29.27 -33.70
CA ILE A 2 2.38 28.37 -33.33
C ILE A 2 2.88 27.08 -32.66
N GLY A 3 4.08 26.61 -32.93
CA GLY A 3 4.63 25.36 -32.39
C GLY A 3 5.07 25.41 -30.93
N VAL A 4 5.43 26.57 -30.43
CA VAL A 4 6.04 26.73 -29.08
C VAL A 4 4.97 26.98 -28.01
N ARG A 5 3.88 27.63 -28.33
CA ARG A 5 2.78 27.91 -27.40
C ARG A 5 1.87 26.70 -27.12
N LEU A 6 1.82 25.70 -28.00
CA LEU A 6 1.01 24.47 -27.82
C LEU A 6 1.62 23.47 -26.85
N VAL A 7 2.82 23.70 -26.36
CA VAL A 7 3.52 22.78 -25.42
C VAL A 7 3.45 23.27 -23.98
N GLY A 8 3.05 24.52 -23.74
CA GLY A 8 3.26 25.21 -22.47
C GLY A 8 2.12 25.25 -21.47
N SER A 9 0.86 25.15 -21.84
CA SER A 9 -0.22 25.31 -20.87
C SER A 9 -1.27 24.20 -20.93
N GLU A 10 -1.36 23.40 -19.90
CA GLU A 10 -2.46 22.44 -19.71
C GLU A 10 -3.80 23.15 -19.42
N MET A 11 -3.78 24.44 -19.08
CA MET A 11 -4.97 25.28 -18.93
C MET A 11 -5.75 25.46 -20.24
N CYS A 12 -5.08 25.43 -21.40
CA CYS A 12 -5.76 25.43 -22.71
C CYS A 12 -6.52 24.15 -23.01
N ILE A 13 -6.46 23.12 -22.16
CA ILE A 13 -7.15 21.84 -22.40
C ILE A 13 -8.60 21.90 -21.91
N ARG A 14 -8.91 22.70 -20.90
CA ARG A 14 -10.31 22.91 -20.46
C ARG A 14 -11.10 23.75 -21.48
N ASP A 15 -10.45 24.67 -22.14
CA ASP A 15 -11.07 25.53 -23.17
C ASP A 15 -11.00 24.93 -24.57
N SER A 16 -10.30 23.83 -24.76
CA SER A 16 -10.08 23.22 -26.08
C SER A 16 -11.18 22.27 -26.57
N LEU A 17 -12.39 22.37 -26.03
CA LEU A 17 -13.61 21.90 -26.69
C LEU A 17 -13.83 22.56 -28.08
N ILE A 18 -13.07 23.61 -28.36
CA ILE A 18 -13.07 24.32 -29.65
C ILE A 18 -12.18 23.62 -30.71
N LEU A 19 -11.35 22.65 -30.32
CA LEU A 19 -10.45 21.94 -31.26
C LEU A 19 -11.12 20.91 -32.17
N ASP A 20 -12.42 20.70 -32.04
CA ASP A 20 -13.16 19.78 -32.92
C ASP A 20 -13.37 20.34 -34.35
N SER A 21 -13.20 21.64 -34.53
CA SER A 21 -13.37 22.30 -35.82
C SER A 21 -12.10 22.86 -36.45
N THR A 22 -10.94 22.76 -35.79
CA THR A 22 -9.69 23.24 -36.36
C THR A 22 -9.11 22.24 -37.33
N VAL A 23 -9.49 22.36 -38.57
CA VAL A 23 -8.67 21.93 -39.69
C VAL A 23 -7.40 22.78 -39.63
N LEU A 24 -6.26 22.19 -39.25
CA LEU A 24 -4.98 22.89 -39.31
C LEU A 24 -4.79 23.36 -40.76
N PRO A 25 -4.62 24.67 -41.01
CA PRO A 25 -4.43 25.15 -42.36
C PRO A 25 -3.21 24.45 -42.99
N ILE A 26 -3.40 23.91 -44.18
CA ILE A 26 -2.28 23.39 -44.95
C ILE A 26 -1.51 24.62 -45.42
N PRO A 27 -0.22 24.77 -45.12
CA PRO A 27 0.55 25.88 -45.62
C PRO A 27 0.55 25.90 -47.12
N GLU A 28 0.38 27.08 -47.70
CA GLU A 28 0.38 27.28 -49.18
C GLU A 28 1.66 26.75 -49.86
N ILE A 29 2.76 26.70 -49.10
CA ILE A 29 4.03 26.10 -49.53
C ILE A 29 4.28 24.88 -48.64
N ALA A 30 4.10 23.69 -49.21
CA ALA A 30 4.37 22.41 -48.53
C ALA A 30 5.87 22.11 -48.56
N THR A 31 6.65 22.73 -47.70
CA THR A 31 8.02 22.28 -47.46
C THR A 31 8.03 20.97 -46.63
N GLU A 32 9.06 20.14 -46.79
CA GLU A 32 9.19 18.90 -46.08
C GLU A 32 9.18 19.10 -44.55
N GLU A 33 9.75 20.18 -44.06
CA GLU A 33 9.74 20.56 -42.63
C GLU A 33 8.34 20.94 -42.14
N ASN A 34 7.59 21.75 -42.92
CA ASN A 34 6.20 22.09 -42.57
C ASN A 34 5.31 20.86 -42.52
N MET A 35 5.47 19.92 -43.44
CA MET A 35 4.73 18.67 -43.46
C MET A 35 5.15 17.76 -42.29
N ARG A 36 6.39 17.80 -41.84
CA ARG A 36 6.88 17.11 -40.66
C ARG A 36 6.26 17.68 -39.39
N GLN A 37 6.21 19.02 -39.27
CA GLN A 37 5.58 19.72 -38.14
C GLN A 37 4.08 19.40 -38.04
N ILE A 38 3.36 19.43 -39.15
CA ILE A 38 1.94 19.06 -39.22
C ILE A 38 1.73 17.59 -38.80
N ARG A 39 2.58 16.66 -39.22
CA ARG A 39 2.52 15.26 -38.80
C ARG A 39 2.74 15.10 -37.30
N ILE A 40 3.68 15.85 -36.74
CA ILE A 40 3.96 15.87 -35.30
C ILE A 40 2.74 16.43 -34.54
N ALA A 41 2.20 17.56 -34.95
CA ALA A 41 1.02 18.19 -34.35
C ALA A 41 -0.20 17.25 -34.38
N LYS A 42 -0.53 16.66 -35.55
CA LYS A 42 -1.61 15.66 -35.68
C LYS A 42 -1.42 14.45 -34.76
N ARG A 43 -0.18 14.00 -34.58
CA ARG A 43 0.15 12.89 -33.68
C ARG A 43 -0.05 13.26 -32.21
N LEU A 44 0.33 14.48 -31.83
CA LEU A 44 0.14 15.01 -30.48
C LEU A 44 -1.34 15.20 -30.15
N ILE A 45 -2.11 15.78 -31.08
CA ILE A 45 -3.57 15.96 -30.95
C ILE A 45 -4.27 14.62 -30.79
N ARG A 46 -3.99 13.62 -31.64
CA ARG A 46 -4.55 12.28 -31.51
C ARG A 46 -4.20 11.62 -30.17
N ARG A 47 -2.97 11.81 -29.69
CA ARG A 47 -2.52 11.30 -28.41
C ARG A 47 -3.24 11.97 -27.25
N LYS A 48 -3.43 13.30 -27.32
CA LYS A 48 -4.17 14.05 -26.28
C LYS A 48 -5.66 13.69 -26.28
N ARG A 49 -6.31 13.61 -27.44
CA ARG A 49 -7.70 13.11 -27.55
C ARG A 49 -7.86 11.75 -26.88
N TRP A 50 -7.01 10.79 -27.23
CA TRP A 50 -7.11 9.47 -26.65
C TRP A 50 -6.89 9.48 -25.11
N LEU A 51 -5.95 10.26 -24.60
CA LEU A 51 -5.74 10.41 -23.17
C LEU A 51 -6.95 11.06 -22.49
N TYR A 52 -7.60 12.03 -23.15
CA TYR A 52 -8.79 12.68 -22.65
C TYR A 52 -9.99 11.74 -22.66
N ASP A 53 -10.25 11.08 -23.79
CA ASP A 53 -11.46 10.30 -23.98
C ASP A 53 -11.51 9.03 -23.13
N VAL A 54 -10.41 8.32 -22.99
CA VAL A 54 -10.36 7.01 -22.32
C VAL A 54 -9.63 7.09 -20.98
N GLN A 55 -8.41 7.67 -20.95
CA GLN A 55 -7.61 7.71 -19.73
C GLN A 55 -8.19 8.62 -18.65
N ASN A 56 -8.88 9.69 -19.04
CA ASN A 56 -9.49 10.63 -18.11
C ASN A 56 -10.93 10.30 -17.71
N GLN A 57 -11.53 9.25 -18.25
CA GLN A 57 -12.83 8.80 -17.77
C GLN A 57 -12.69 8.09 -16.41
N PRO A 58 -13.51 8.43 -15.40
CA PRO A 58 -13.62 7.63 -14.20
C PRO A 58 -14.03 6.20 -14.54
N PHE A 59 -13.50 5.22 -13.81
CA PHE A 59 -13.87 3.82 -14.03
C PHE A 59 -15.37 3.55 -13.84
N SER A 60 -16.04 4.31 -12.97
CA SER A 60 -17.48 4.23 -12.75
C SER A 60 -18.33 4.58 -13.98
N ASN A 61 -17.77 5.37 -14.90
CA ASN A 61 -18.47 5.88 -16.08
C ASN A 61 -18.05 5.16 -17.37
N MET A 62 -17.20 4.13 -17.25
CA MET A 62 -16.74 3.36 -18.40
C MET A 62 -17.62 2.15 -18.63
N GLU A 63 -17.86 1.87 -19.89
CA GLU A 63 -18.52 0.65 -20.32
C GLU A 63 -17.49 -0.42 -20.68
N THR A 64 -17.91 -1.68 -20.62
CA THR A 64 -17.10 -2.81 -21.05
C THR A 64 -17.04 -2.86 -22.58
N ASP A 65 -15.87 -3.21 -23.10
CA ASP A 65 -15.64 -3.45 -24.53
C ASP A 65 -15.86 -4.93 -24.84
N ASP A 66 -16.67 -5.24 -25.85
CA ASP A 66 -17.07 -6.61 -26.19
C ASP A 66 -15.89 -7.46 -26.69
N ALA A 67 -14.97 -6.87 -27.46
CA ALA A 67 -13.80 -7.59 -27.95
C ALA A 67 -12.82 -7.92 -26.80
N LEU A 68 -12.76 -7.06 -25.79
CA LEU A 68 -11.99 -7.33 -24.57
C LEU A 68 -12.71 -8.36 -23.69
N ALA A 69 -14.04 -8.36 -23.65
CA ALA A 69 -14.82 -9.37 -22.94
C ALA A 69 -14.56 -10.76 -23.52
N GLU A 70 -14.63 -10.92 -24.83
CA GLU A 70 -14.29 -12.18 -25.54
C GLU A 70 -12.86 -12.64 -25.23
N TYR A 71 -11.89 -11.71 -25.24
CA TYR A 71 -10.51 -12.04 -24.86
C TYR A 71 -10.42 -12.57 -23.44
N LEU A 72 -11.12 -11.92 -22.48
CA LEU A 72 -11.06 -12.26 -21.06
C LEU A 72 -11.83 -13.55 -20.73
N ASP A 73 -12.86 -13.89 -21.49
CA ASP A 73 -13.58 -15.15 -21.33
C ASP A 73 -12.71 -16.37 -21.67
N ASN A 74 -11.78 -16.19 -22.60
CA ASN A 74 -10.78 -17.19 -22.96
C ASN A 74 -9.46 -17.08 -22.17
N ALA A 75 -9.35 -16.12 -21.24
CA ALA A 75 -8.13 -15.88 -20.48
C ALA A 75 -8.03 -16.82 -19.28
N THR A 76 -7.10 -17.76 -19.35
CA THR A 76 -6.81 -18.71 -18.27
C THR A 76 -5.36 -18.59 -17.82
N PHE A 77 -5.09 -18.98 -16.59
CA PHE A 77 -3.75 -19.07 -16.03
C PHE A 77 -3.62 -20.34 -15.18
N VAL A 78 -2.39 -20.82 -15.04
CA VAL A 78 -2.09 -21.95 -14.18
C VAL A 78 -1.64 -21.43 -12.81
N ASN A 79 -2.27 -21.90 -11.75
CA ASN A 79 -1.88 -21.58 -10.37
C ASN A 79 -0.63 -22.36 -9.94
N LYS A 80 -0.13 -22.11 -8.73
CA LYS A 80 1.05 -22.78 -8.18
C LYS A 80 0.88 -24.30 -8.04
N ASP A 81 -0.34 -24.77 -7.94
CA ASP A 81 -0.69 -26.19 -7.74
C ASP A 81 -0.87 -26.94 -9.07
N GLY A 82 -0.67 -26.22 -10.20
CA GLY A 82 -0.80 -26.79 -11.56
C GLY A 82 -2.21 -26.77 -12.11
N GLU A 83 -3.18 -26.20 -11.39
CA GLU A 83 -4.57 -26.13 -11.82
C GLU A 83 -4.81 -24.97 -12.78
N VAL A 84 -5.64 -25.19 -13.79
CA VAL A 84 -6.07 -24.12 -14.71
C VAL A 84 -7.18 -23.33 -14.03
N CYS A 85 -6.95 -22.03 -13.86
CA CYS A 85 -7.85 -21.10 -13.22
C CYS A 85 -8.41 -20.08 -14.23
N GLU A 86 -9.63 -19.64 -13.98
CA GLU A 86 -10.31 -18.57 -14.69
C GLU A 86 -10.54 -17.38 -13.77
N PHE A 87 -10.77 -16.22 -14.38
CA PHE A 87 -11.16 -15.04 -13.62
C PHE A 87 -12.64 -15.08 -13.24
N THR A 88 -12.96 -14.56 -12.05
CA THR A 88 -14.35 -14.30 -11.64
C THR A 88 -14.98 -13.22 -12.53
N LYS A 89 -16.30 -13.14 -12.54
CA LYS A 89 -17.04 -12.12 -13.33
C LYS A 89 -16.57 -10.71 -13.00
N LEU A 90 -16.38 -10.39 -11.72
CA LEU A 90 -15.93 -9.07 -11.28
C LEU A 90 -14.47 -8.78 -11.70
N GLN A 91 -13.59 -9.79 -11.63
CA GLN A 91 -12.21 -9.64 -12.12
C GLN A 91 -12.19 -9.40 -13.63
N LYS A 92 -13.01 -10.13 -14.42
CA LYS A 92 -13.15 -9.92 -15.87
C LYS A 92 -13.65 -8.53 -16.18
N HIS A 93 -14.66 -8.04 -15.44
CA HIS A 93 -15.18 -6.69 -15.59
C HIS A 93 -14.08 -5.63 -15.34
N ASP A 94 -13.42 -5.69 -14.19
CA ASP A 94 -12.37 -4.72 -13.84
C ASP A 94 -11.20 -4.76 -14.83
N LEU A 95 -10.79 -5.96 -15.26
CA LEU A 95 -9.74 -6.13 -16.28
C LEU A 95 -10.13 -5.56 -17.64
N ASN A 96 -11.39 -5.68 -18.04
CA ASN A 96 -11.91 -5.09 -19.27
C ASN A 96 -11.70 -3.56 -19.26
N LEU A 97 -12.09 -2.90 -18.18
CA LEU A 97 -11.90 -1.46 -18.01
C LEU A 97 -10.41 -1.06 -18.00
N VAL A 98 -9.57 -1.83 -17.28
CA VAL A 98 -8.13 -1.59 -17.18
C VAL A 98 -7.41 -1.79 -18.52
N LEU A 99 -7.84 -2.74 -19.34
CA LEU A 99 -7.27 -2.99 -20.68
C LEU A 99 -7.48 -1.83 -21.65
N GLN A 100 -8.54 -1.07 -21.49
CA GLN A 100 -8.82 0.12 -22.29
C GLN A 100 -7.85 1.26 -21.95
N LYS A 101 -7.29 1.31 -20.72
CA LYS A 101 -6.43 2.39 -20.24
C LYS A 101 -4.93 2.07 -20.39
N ARG A 102 -4.13 3.13 -20.50
CA ARG A 102 -2.65 3.02 -20.46
C ARG A 102 -2.10 2.94 -19.06
N TYR A 103 -2.75 3.64 -18.12
CA TYR A 103 -2.34 3.78 -16.73
C TYR A 103 -3.47 3.33 -15.83
N ALA A 104 -3.18 2.44 -14.89
CA ALA A 104 -4.13 2.01 -13.88
C ALA A 104 -3.39 1.54 -12.62
N LEU A 105 -4.09 1.59 -11.50
CA LEU A 105 -3.67 1.01 -10.24
C LEU A 105 -4.78 0.09 -9.74
N LEU A 106 -4.45 -1.17 -9.51
CA LEU A 106 -5.33 -2.15 -8.87
C LEU A 106 -5.09 -2.13 -7.36
N ASN A 107 -5.99 -1.51 -6.63
CA ASN A 107 -6.03 -1.56 -5.17
C ASN A 107 -6.96 -2.70 -4.74
N TRP A 108 -6.59 -3.93 -5.09
CA TRP A 108 -7.32 -5.11 -4.69
C TRP A 108 -6.72 -5.67 -3.41
N GLN A 109 -7.55 -5.98 -2.42
CA GLN A 109 -7.10 -6.56 -1.17
C GLN A 109 -6.27 -7.84 -1.39
N GLN A 110 -5.46 -8.21 -0.44
CA GLN A 110 -4.63 -9.40 -0.53
C GLN A 110 -5.48 -10.66 -0.83
N GLY A 111 -4.90 -11.63 -1.52
CA GLY A 111 -5.62 -12.86 -1.90
C GLY A 111 -6.55 -12.75 -3.11
N SER A 112 -6.81 -11.54 -3.65
CA SER A 112 -7.78 -11.29 -4.75
C SER A 112 -7.28 -11.61 -6.16
N GLY A 113 -6.13 -12.25 -6.33
CA GLY A 113 -5.62 -12.65 -7.64
C GLY A 113 -4.94 -11.55 -8.46
N LYS A 114 -4.43 -10.48 -7.82
CA LYS A 114 -3.74 -9.35 -8.48
C LYS A 114 -2.66 -9.78 -9.47
N THR A 115 -1.78 -10.70 -9.06
CA THR A 115 -0.67 -11.19 -9.90
C THR A 115 -1.17 -11.71 -11.26
N ALA A 116 -2.21 -12.53 -11.27
CA ALA A 116 -2.82 -13.05 -12.49
C ALA A 116 -3.45 -11.92 -13.33
N ALA A 117 -4.11 -10.96 -12.67
CA ALA A 117 -4.76 -9.83 -13.33
C ALA A 117 -3.75 -8.95 -14.09
N VAL A 118 -2.68 -8.50 -13.42
CA VAL A 118 -1.67 -7.64 -14.05
C VAL A 118 -0.85 -8.40 -15.10
N TYR A 119 -0.63 -9.71 -14.89
CA TYR A 119 -0.02 -10.58 -15.88
C TYR A 119 -0.85 -10.64 -17.17
N HIS A 120 -2.16 -10.89 -17.09
CA HIS A 120 -3.02 -10.95 -18.26
C HIS A 120 -3.11 -9.62 -19.02
N ARG A 121 -3.13 -8.49 -18.29
CA ARG A 121 -3.00 -7.18 -18.94
C ARG A 121 -1.69 -7.06 -19.71
N ALA A 122 -0.59 -7.47 -19.13
CA ALA A 122 0.72 -7.41 -19.77
C ALA A 122 0.80 -8.36 -20.98
N LYS A 123 0.27 -9.58 -20.85
CA LYS A 123 0.18 -10.57 -21.92
C LYS A 123 -0.65 -10.07 -23.10
N TYR A 124 -1.79 -9.43 -22.83
CA TYR A 124 -2.60 -8.77 -23.85
C TYR A 124 -1.79 -7.74 -24.64
N LEU A 125 -1.07 -6.86 -23.96
CA LEU A 125 -0.26 -5.84 -24.63
C LEU A 125 0.88 -6.41 -25.48
N LEU A 126 1.47 -7.53 -25.06
CA LEU A 126 2.47 -8.28 -25.84
C LEU A 126 1.82 -8.94 -27.07
N LYS A 127 0.72 -9.68 -26.88
CA LYS A 127 0.00 -10.42 -27.92
C LYS A 127 -0.42 -9.50 -29.08
N TYR A 128 -0.92 -8.31 -28.76
CA TYR A 128 -1.38 -7.34 -29.76
C TYR A 128 -0.30 -6.32 -30.19
N GLY A 129 0.97 -6.58 -29.90
CA GLY A 129 2.10 -5.75 -30.35
C GLY A 129 2.09 -4.30 -29.83
N LYS A 130 1.30 -4.01 -28.78
CA LYS A 130 1.24 -2.68 -28.16
C LYS A 130 2.57 -2.31 -27.49
N VAL A 131 3.27 -3.31 -26.98
CA VAL A 131 4.59 -3.19 -26.34
C VAL A 131 5.58 -4.22 -26.89
N ARG A 132 6.88 -3.94 -26.71
CA ARG A 132 7.95 -4.85 -27.12
C ARG A 132 8.23 -5.91 -26.06
N ASN A 133 8.30 -5.49 -24.81
CA ASN A 133 8.59 -6.32 -23.64
C ASN A 133 7.81 -5.78 -22.43
N VAL A 134 7.71 -6.60 -21.41
CA VAL A 134 7.14 -6.24 -20.11
C VAL A 134 8.24 -6.22 -19.08
N VAL A 135 8.30 -5.18 -18.26
CA VAL A 135 9.15 -5.11 -17.07
C VAL A 135 8.24 -5.32 -15.87
N ILE A 136 8.46 -6.40 -15.14
CA ILE A 136 7.82 -6.65 -13.84
C ILE A 136 8.78 -6.20 -12.76
N LEU A 137 8.39 -5.16 -12.06
CA LEU A 137 9.09 -4.62 -10.90
C LEU A 137 8.38 -5.09 -9.64
N ALA A 138 9.10 -5.75 -8.74
CA ALA A 138 8.53 -6.32 -7.52
C ALA A 138 9.59 -6.37 -6.40
N PRO A 139 9.20 -6.54 -5.13
CA PRO A 139 10.13 -6.88 -4.06
C PRO A 139 10.97 -8.12 -4.41
N ALA A 140 12.22 -8.17 -3.92
CA ALA A 140 13.15 -9.27 -4.27
C ALA A 140 12.58 -10.67 -3.97
N ILE A 141 11.84 -10.78 -2.88
CA ILE A 141 11.16 -12.04 -2.50
C ILE A 141 10.06 -12.37 -3.51
N ALA A 142 9.20 -11.42 -3.84
CA ALA A 142 8.11 -11.63 -4.81
C ALA A 142 8.65 -11.96 -6.21
N THR A 143 9.73 -11.29 -6.63
CA THR A 143 10.41 -11.60 -7.91
C THR A 143 10.80 -13.07 -8.00
N ASN A 144 11.44 -13.62 -6.95
CA ASN A 144 11.97 -14.99 -6.97
C ASN A 144 10.91 -16.05 -6.66
N MET A 145 9.96 -15.75 -5.77
CA MET A 145 9.07 -16.74 -5.17
C MET A 145 7.64 -16.71 -5.69
N THR A 146 7.23 -15.59 -6.28
CA THR A 146 5.90 -15.44 -6.88
C THR A 146 6.01 -15.39 -8.38
N TRP A 147 6.73 -14.41 -8.92
CA TRP A 147 6.74 -14.15 -10.36
C TRP A 147 7.54 -15.17 -11.17
N THR A 148 8.73 -15.57 -10.70
CA THR A 148 9.55 -16.57 -11.42
C THR A 148 8.82 -17.91 -11.55
N PRO A 149 8.29 -18.54 -10.47
CA PRO A 149 7.52 -19.78 -10.60
C PRO A 149 6.23 -19.59 -11.41
N PHE A 150 5.52 -18.47 -11.21
CA PHE A 150 4.27 -18.19 -11.92
C PHE A 150 4.48 -18.11 -13.43
N LEU A 151 5.49 -17.39 -13.90
CA LEU A 151 5.79 -17.30 -15.34
C LEU A 151 6.28 -18.65 -15.88
N ALA A 152 7.07 -19.40 -15.12
CA ALA A 152 7.56 -20.72 -15.52
C ALA A 152 6.41 -21.73 -15.72
N ILE A 153 5.49 -21.82 -14.76
CA ILE A 153 4.35 -22.75 -14.82
C ILE A 153 3.38 -22.36 -15.96
N ASN A 154 3.24 -21.06 -16.23
CA ASN A 154 2.44 -20.53 -17.34
C ASN A 154 3.20 -20.57 -18.69
N LYS A 155 4.39 -21.20 -18.73
CA LYS A 155 5.22 -21.39 -19.93
C LYS A 155 5.58 -20.09 -20.65
N GLU A 156 5.72 -19.00 -19.89
CA GLU A 156 6.11 -17.70 -20.43
C GLU A 156 7.62 -17.58 -20.56
N ARG A 157 8.05 -16.83 -21.58
CA ARG A 157 9.46 -16.49 -21.75
C ARG A 157 9.82 -15.32 -20.84
N TYR A 158 10.78 -15.50 -19.94
CA TYR A 158 11.21 -14.44 -19.02
C TYR A 158 12.72 -14.41 -18.84
N ARG A 159 13.23 -13.28 -18.33
CA ARG A 159 14.62 -13.09 -17.91
C ARG A 159 14.66 -12.33 -16.59
N VAL A 160 15.40 -12.84 -15.61
CA VAL A 160 15.64 -12.15 -14.34
C VAL A 160 16.84 -11.21 -14.50
N ILE A 161 16.63 -9.94 -14.18
CA ILE A 161 17.64 -8.89 -14.32
C ILE A 161 18.41 -8.73 -13.00
N ARG A 162 19.66 -9.12 -12.99
CA ARG A 162 20.58 -9.03 -11.84
C ARG A 162 21.77 -8.13 -12.12
N THR A 163 22.18 -8.06 -13.38
CA THR A 163 23.34 -7.31 -13.85
C THR A 163 23.00 -6.51 -15.11
N TYR A 164 23.86 -5.59 -15.52
CA TYR A 164 23.68 -4.84 -16.76
C TYR A 164 23.72 -5.75 -18.01
N LYS A 165 24.45 -6.87 -17.96
CA LYS A 165 24.53 -7.85 -19.05
C LYS A 165 23.17 -8.48 -19.37
N ASP A 166 22.30 -8.61 -18.37
CA ASP A 166 20.95 -9.15 -18.55
C ASP A 166 20.03 -8.22 -19.38
N LEU A 167 20.44 -6.95 -19.57
CA LEU A 167 19.76 -5.96 -20.40
C LEU A 167 20.29 -5.91 -21.84
N GLU A 168 21.34 -6.67 -22.15
CA GLU A 168 21.91 -6.80 -23.49
C GLU A 168 21.12 -7.87 -24.27
N ASP A 169 21.00 -7.69 -25.58
CA ASP A 169 20.35 -8.62 -26.52
C ASP A 169 19.02 -9.21 -26.00
N VAL A 170 18.19 -8.35 -25.44
CA VAL A 170 16.87 -8.74 -24.94
C VAL A 170 15.94 -9.07 -26.11
N PRO A 171 15.46 -10.33 -26.24
CA PRO A 171 14.51 -10.71 -27.26
C PRO A 171 13.20 -9.93 -27.12
N ARG A 172 12.43 -9.84 -28.21
CA ARG A 172 11.07 -9.30 -28.14
C ARG A 172 10.10 -10.32 -27.55
N GLY A 173 9.04 -9.84 -26.90
CA GLY A 173 7.94 -10.67 -26.41
C GLY A 173 8.30 -11.44 -25.14
N ILE A 174 9.18 -10.91 -24.29
CA ILE A 174 9.52 -11.56 -23.00
C ILE A 174 9.19 -10.67 -21.81
N PHE A 175 9.06 -11.31 -20.67
CA PHE A 175 8.95 -10.67 -19.36
C PHE A 175 10.35 -10.48 -18.75
N LEU A 176 10.63 -9.27 -18.26
CA LEU A 176 11.85 -8.92 -17.57
C LEU A 176 11.53 -8.75 -16.08
N LEU A 177 12.05 -9.63 -15.25
CA LEU A 177 11.85 -9.59 -13.81
C LEU A 177 12.95 -8.77 -13.16
N LEU A 178 12.59 -7.71 -12.46
CA LEU A 178 13.50 -6.78 -11.81
C LEU A 178 13.09 -6.55 -10.37
N SER A 179 14.01 -6.75 -9.43
CA SER A 179 13.78 -6.40 -8.04
C SER A 179 13.88 -4.89 -7.81
N THR A 180 12.98 -4.33 -7.00
CA THR A 180 12.99 -2.90 -6.59
C THR A 180 14.34 -2.47 -6.02
N SER A 181 15.04 -3.35 -5.28
CA SER A 181 16.35 -3.10 -4.72
C SER A 181 17.47 -2.97 -5.76
N MET A 182 17.29 -3.52 -6.96
CA MET A 182 18.27 -3.48 -8.04
C MET A 182 18.17 -2.23 -8.90
N VAL A 183 17.01 -1.52 -8.88
CA VAL A 183 16.80 -0.34 -9.74
C VAL A 183 17.86 0.74 -9.52
N GLY A 184 18.24 0.99 -8.28
CA GLY A 184 19.28 1.97 -7.94
C GLY A 184 20.66 1.59 -8.49
N LYS A 185 21.02 0.32 -8.37
CA LYS A 185 22.30 -0.23 -8.84
C LYS A 185 22.42 -0.20 -10.37
N LEU A 186 21.35 -0.49 -11.06
CA LEU A 186 21.28 -0.59 -12.52
C LEU A 186 20.67 0.66 -13.18
N LYS A 187 20.54 1.77 -12.47
CA LYS A 187 19.80 2.96 -12.93
C LYS A 187 20.23 3.44 -14.32
N ARG A 188 21.53 3.56 -14.57
CA ARG A 188 22.08 4.06 -15.86
C ARG A 188 21.74 3.11 -17.01
N ASP A 189 21.93 1.82 -16.79
CA ASP A 189 21.69 0.78 -17.80
C ASP A 189 20.22 0.63 -18.10
N LEU A 190 19.37 0.66 -17.08
CA LEU A 190 17.91 0.67 -17.23
C LEU A 190 17.41 1.90 -18.00
N MET A 191 17.92 3.09 -17.70
CA MET A 191 17.56 4.31 -18.45
C MET A 191 17.97 4.19 -19.93
N ARG A 192 19.16 3.64 -20.22
CA ARG A 192 19.63 3.37 -21.57
C ARG A 192 18.74 2.34 -22.26
N PHE A 193 18.44 1.22 -21.61
CA PHE A 193 17.55 0.17 -22.12
C PHE A 193 16.15 0.71 -22.45
N VAL A 194 15.53 1.47 -21.55
CA VAL A 194 14.23 2.12 -21.76
C VAL A 194 14.26 3.06 -22.97
N LYS A 195 15.33 3.86 -23.12
CA LYS A 195 15.50 4.76 -24.27
C LYS A 195 15.66 3.98 -25.58
N LEU A 196 16.52 2.95 -25.62
CA LEU A 196 16.76 2.11 -26.78
C LEU A 196 15.51 1.31 -27.20
N SER A 197 14.70 0.92 -26.24
CA SER A 197 13.40 0.27 -26.49
C SER A 197 12.33 1.25 -27.01
N SER A 198 12.71 2.50 -27.32
CA SER A 198 11.78 3.56 -27.75
C SER A 198 10.58 3.72 -26.79
N ARG A 199 10.76 3.41 -25.51
CA ARG A 199 9.73 3.38 -24.45
C ARG A 199 8.54 2.45 -24.79
N LYS A 200 8.71 1.50 -25.69
CA LYS A 200 7.70 0.47 -26.02
C LYS A 200 7.76 -0.68 -25.02
N LEU A 201 7.74 -0.35 -23.75
CA LEU A 201 7.70 -1.28 -22.62
C LEU A 201 6.40 -1.08 -21.86
N CYS A 202 5.91 -2.17 -21.25
CA CYS A 202 4.91 -2.09 -20.18
C CYS A 202 5.63 -2.24 -18.84
N LEU A 203 5.31 -1.38 -17.88
CA LEU A 203 5.67 -1.59 -16.49
C LEU A 203 4.50 -2.26 -15.78
N VAL A 204 4.78 -3.37 -15.13
CA VAL A 204 3.96 -3.96 -14.07
C VAL A 204 4.72 -3.72 -12.77
N PHE A 205 4.11 -3.05 -11.79
CA PHE A 205 4.76 -2.81 -10.51
C PHE A 205 3.92 -3.41 -9.39
N ASP A 206 4.36 -4.57 -8.94
CA ASP A 206 3.77 -5.34 -7.84
C ASP A 206 4.23 -4.80 -6.48
N GLU A 207 3.32 -4.65 -5.54
CA GLU A 207 3.49 -3.99 -4.24
C GLU A 207 4.00 -2.54 -4.40
N SER A 208 3.28 -1.76 -5.18
CA SER A 208 3.65 -0.37 -5.53
C SER A 208 3.67 0.59 -4.35
N ASP A 209 3.12 0.20 -3.19
CA ASP A 209 3.23 0.93 -1.92
C ASP A 209 4.69 1.03 -1.40
N GLU A 210 5.65 0.29 -1.98
CA GLU A 210 7.08 0.49 -1.71
C GLU A 210 7.61 1.88 -2.08
N ILE A 211 6.91 2.64 -2.93
CA ILE A 211 7.30 4.00 -3.34
C ILE A 211 6.48 5.11 -2.67
N THR A 212 5.72 4.84 -1.63
CA THR A 212 4.92 5.85 -0.90
C THR A 212 5.76 7.00 -0.35
N ASN A 213 7.03 6.75 0.02
CA ASN A 213 7.95 7.81 0.45
C ASN A 213 8.69 8.45 -0.74
N PRO A 214 8.30 9.67 -1.19
CA PRO A 214 8.90 10.35 -2.34
C PRO A 214 10.35 10.79 -2.11
N SER A 215 10.76 10.93 -0.85
CA SER A 215 12.13 11.35 -0.48
C SER A 215 13.12 10.18 -0.55
N SER A 216 12.66 8.94 -0.54
CA SER A 216 13.51 7.76 -0.56
C SER A 216 14.30 7.65 -1.87
N GLN A 217 15.54 7.18 -1.80
CA GLN A 217 16.37 6.96 -2.99
C GLN A 217 15.74 5.93 -3.93
N ARG A 218 15.08 4.91 -3.38
CA ARG A 218 14.35 3.90 -4.16
C ARG A 218 13.29 4.56 -5.04
N THR A 219 12.40 5.36 -4.46
CA THR A 219 11.35 6.09 -5.19
C THR A 219 11.94 6.97 -6.28
N LYS A 220 12.95 7.78 -5.94
CA LYS A 220 13.63 8.66 -6.91
C LYS A 220 14.21 7.90 -8.10
N HIS A 221 14.81 6.73 -7.86
CA HIS A 221 15.38 5.91 -8.93
C HIS A 221 14.29 5.28 -9.80
N ILE A 222 13.24 4.73 -9.21
CA ILE A 222 12.11 4.13 -9.95
C ILE A 222 11.43 5.18 -10.82
N LEU A 223 11.12 6.35 -10.27
CA LEU A 223 10.54 7.45 -11.04
C LEU A 223 11.45 7.90 -12.19
N ALA A 224 12.75 8.04 -11.95
CA ALA A 224 13.70 8.47 -13.00
C ALA A 224 13.72 7.49 -14.19
N VAL A 225 13.63 6.19 -13.94
CA VAL A 225 13.68 5.16 -14.98
C VAL A 225 12.35 5.00 -15.69
N PHE A 226 11.23 4.88 -14.96
CA PHE A 226 9.99 4.31 -15.50
C PHE A 226 8.84 5.30 -15.71
N ARG A 227 8.84 6.49 -15.10
CA ARG A 227 7.69 7.43 -15.18
C ARG A 227 7.30 7.83 -16.62
N ARG A 228 8.21 7.73 -17.59
CA ARG A 228 7.97 8.11 -18.98
C ARG A 228 7.51 6.97 -19.89
N LEU A 229 7.29 5.78 -19.33
CA LEU A 229 6.75 4.65 -20.10
C LEU A 229 5.30 4.91 -20.50
N LYS A 230 4.91 4.32 -21.63
CA LYS A 230 3.57 4.54 -22.22
C LYS A 230 2.48 3.66 -21.59
N TYR A 231 2.83 2.48 -21.13
CA TYR A 231 1.91 1.53 -20.50
C TYR A 231 2.43 1.17 -19.13
N LYS A 232 1.60 1.38 -18.12
CA LYS A 232 1.96 1.09 -16.73
C LYS A 232 0.73 0.56 -16.01
N ILE A 233 0.94 -0.45 -15.19
CA ILE A 233 -0.02 -0.91 -14.22
C ILE A 233 0.69 -1.10 -12.89
N LEU A 234 0.11 -0.53 -11.87
CA LEU A 234 0.53 -0.73 -10.49
C LEU A 234 -0.46 -1.65 -9.83
N ASP A 235 -0.01 -2.44 -8.90
CA ASP A 235 -0.90 -3.16 -8.01
C ASP A 235 -0.37 -3.10 -6.57
N THR A 236 -1.30 -3.12 -5.64
CA THR A 236 -1.02 -3.15 -4.21
C THR A 236 -2.27 -3.57 -3.45
N GLY A 237 -2.10 -4.15 -2.28
CA GLY A 237 -3.21 -4.36 -1.33
C GLY A 237 -3.50 -3.11 -0.50
N THR A 238 -2.63 -2.09 -0.57
CA THR A 238 -2.71 -0.87 0.24
C THR A 238 -2.14 0.30 -0.53
N THR A 239 -2.97 1.22 -0.98
CA THR A 239 -2.53 2.40 -1.75
C THR A 239 -1.83 3.43 -0.88
N THR A 240 -2.30 3.59 0.35
CA THR A 240 -1.71 4.48 1.35
C THR A 240 -1.50 3.72 2.65
N ARG A 241 -0.44 4.04 3.37
CA ARG A 241 -0.14 3.47 4.68
C ARG A 241 -0.56 4.40 5.80
N ASN A 242 -0.32 5.68 5.63
CA ASN A 242 -0.47 6.69 6.68
C ASN A 242 -1.28 7.92 6.25
N ASN A 243 -1.10 8.43 5.04
CA ASN A 243 -1.83 9.61 4.59
C ASN A 243 -1.99 9.68 3.07
N ILE A 244 -2.87 10.57 2.62
CA ILE A 244 -3.19 10.74 1.19
C ILE A 244 -1.99 11.23 0.35
N ALA A 245 -1.02 11.93 0.96
CA ALA A 245 0.18 12.40 0.26
C ALA A 245 1.06 11.25 -0.27
N GLU A 246 0.90 10.06 0.27
CA GLU A 246 1.60 8.86 -0.19
C GLU A 246 1.18 8.42 -1.60
N LEU A 247 -0.01 8.82 -2.07
CA LEU A 247 -0.46 8.58 -3.45
C LEU A 247 0.37 9.35 -4.48
N TYR A 248 0.98 10.48 -4.10
CA TYR A 248 1.75 11.31 -5.03
C TYR A 248 2.75 10.50 -5.86
N SER A 249 3.57 9.67 -5.23
CA SER A 249 4.61 8.94 -5.95
C SER A 249 4.05 7.92 -6.95
N GLN A 250 2.91 7.30 -6.62
CA GLN A 250 2.23 6.37 -7.50
C GLN A 250 1.62 7.11 -8.71
N PHE A 251 0.95 8.24 -8.46
CA PHE A 251 0.45 9.09 -9.54
C PHE A 251 1.58 9.65 -10.41
N GLU A 252 2.69 10.10 -9.80
CA GLU A 252 3.84 10.60 -10.55
C GLU A 252 4.48 9.50 -11.41
N LEU A 253 4.53 8.26 -10.92
CA LEU A 253 4.98 7.14 -11.72
C LEU A 253 4.06 6.88 -12.91
N LEU A 254 2.73 6.96 -12.70
CA LEU A 254 1.74 6.72 -13.75
C LEU A 254 1.69 7.84 -14.78
N TYR A 255 1.55 9.09 -14.36
CA TYR A 255 1.21 10.20 -15.27
C TYR A 255 2.41 11.07 -15.68
N ASN A 256 3.52 11.01 -14.96
CA ASN A 256 4.68 11.90 -15.17
C ASN A 256 4.29 13.38 -15.12
N ASN A 257 4.58 14.04 -14.03
CA ASN A 257 4.15 15.38 -13.70
C ASN A 257 2.67 15.47 -13.29
N SER A 258 2.24 14.52 -12.46
CA SER A 258 0.86 14.37 -11.98
C SER A 258 0.35 15.57 -11.17
N VAL A 259 1.24 16.33 -10.56
CA VAL A 259 0.90 17.54 -9.79
C VAL A 259 0.10 18.55 -10.61
N ASN A 260 0.34 18.63 -11.92
CA ASN A 260 -0.40 19.51 -12.82
C ASN A 260 -1.81 18.99 -13.19
N MET A 261 -2.21 17.83 -12.66
CA MET A 261 -3.57 17.30 -12.83
C MET A 261 -4.46 17.63 -11.63
N THR A 262 -3.88 17.91 -10.46
CA THR A 262 -4.62 18.08 -9.20
C THR A 262 -4.30 19.38 -8.48
N CYS A 263 -3.24 20.09 -8.85
CA CYS A 263 -2.78 21.28 -8.15
C CYS A 263 -2.75 22.50 -9.07
N TRP A 264 -3.39 23.57 -8.64
CA TRP A 264 -3.40 24.88 -9.30
C TRP A 264 -2.86 25.92 -8.33
N CYS A 265 -2.50 27.09 -8.79
CA CYS A 265 -1.98 28.16 -7.92
C CYS A 265 -2.98 28.56 -6.84
N ASP A 266 -4.25 28.66 -7.18
CA ASP A 266 -5.35 29.01 -6.29
C ASP A 266 -5.79 27.87 -5.36
N SER A 267 -5.44 26.63 -5.67
CA SER A 267 -5.75 25.47 -4.85
C SER A 267 -4.70 25.20 -3.77
N ILE A 268 -3.57 25.88 -3.79
CA ILE A 268 -2.54 25.72 -2.75
C ILE A 268 -3.04 26.35 -1.46
N TYR A 269 -3.15 25.54 -0.42
CA TYR A 269 -3.55 26.00 0.90
C TYR A 269 -2.43 26.84 1.54
N HIS A 270 -2.81 28.01 2.03
CA HIS A 270 -1.99 28.86 2.87
C HIS A 270 -2.69 29.10 4.20
N GLU A 271 -2.00 28.99 5.32
CA GLU A 271 -2.56 29.20 6.67
C GLU A 271 -3.19 30.59 6.85
N ASN A 272 -2.77 31.57 6.04
CA ASN A 272 -3.28 32.94 6.02
C ASN A 272 -4.14 33.23 4.78
N ARG A 273 -4.93 32.29 4.31
CA ARG A 273 -5.79 32.46 3.12
C ARG A 273 -6.78 33.64 3.24
N ASP A 274 -7.14 34.02 4.47
CA ASP A 274 -7.98 35.17 4.77
C ASP A 274 -7.23 36.54 4.68
N LYS A 275 -5.92 36.52 4.57
CA LYS A 275 -5.13 37.69 4.22
C LYS A 275 -4.86 37.61 2.73
N GLU A 276 -5.23 38.63 1.97
CA GLU A 276 -4.86 38.79 0.57
C GLU A 276 -3.32 38.87 0.42
N ILE A 277 -2.65 37.77 0.71
CA ILE A 277 -1.22 37.65 0.40
C ILE A 277 -1.17 37.28 -1.07
N GLU A 278 -0.73 38.23 -1.88
CA GLU A 278 -0.35 37.96 -3.25
C GLU A 278 0.57 36.75 -3.26
N CYS A 279 0.16 35.71 -3.96
CA CYS A 279 0.99 34.51 -4.14
C CYS A 279 2.31 34.99 -4.76
N GLU A 280 3.45 34.76 -4.10
CA GLU A 280 4.80 35.08 -4.67
C GLU A 280 5.00 34.44 -6.06
N ARG A 281 4.09 33.56 -6.48
CA ARG A 281 4.03 32.88 -7.76
C ARG A 281 3.08 33.52 -8.77
N ASN A 282 2.51 34.67 -8.50
CA ASN A 282 1.67 35.41 -9.47
C ASN A 282 2.37 35.60 -10.82
N LEU A 283 3.70 35.64 -10.85
CA LEU A 283 4.50 35.62 -12.07
C LEU A 283 4.38 34.34 -12.90
N HIS A 284 3.88 33.25 -12.32
CA HIS A 284 3.77 31.92 -12.94
C HIS A 284 2.36 31.35 -12.89
N CYS A 285 1.35 32.13 -12.56
CA CYS A 285 -0.04 31.72 -12.64
C CYS A 285 -0.38 31.30 -14.08
N GLY A 286 -0.79 30.04 -14.25
CA GLY A 286 -1.06 29.46 -15.56
C GLY A 286 0.10 28.67 -16.18
N GLU A 287 1.29 28.66 -15.60
CA GLU A 287 2.38 27.80 -16.01
C GLU A 287 2.35 26.45 -15.26
N PRO A 288 2.73 25.34 -15.92
CA PRO A 288 2.83 24.05 -15.28
C PRO A 288 3.84 24.05 -14.12
N PHE A 289 3.49 23.41 -13.01
CA PHE A 289 4.43 23.24 -11.92
C PHE A 289 5.60 22.34 -12.31
N PRO A 290 6.82 22.67 -11.89
CA PRO A 290 7.99 21.85 -12.17
C PRO A 290 7.93 20.54 -11.40
N ALA A 291 8.16 19.42 -12.10
CA ALA A 291 8.07 18.06 -11.55
C ALA A 291 8.96 17.81 -10.32
N PHE A 292 10.08 18.52 -10.19
CA PHE A 292 10.98 18.34 -9.04
C PHE A 292 10.42 18.87 -7.71
N ARG A 293 9.42 19.75 -7.75
CA ARG A 293 8.68 20.27 -6.58
C ARG A 293 7.34 19.58 -6.36
N GLY A 294 6.98 18.61 -7.21
CA GLY A 294 5.64 18.04 -7.27
C GLY A 294 5.12 17.53 -5.93
N HIS A 295 5.94 16.82 -5.15
CA HIS A 295 5.51 16.33 -3.84
C HIS A 295 5.19 17.45 -2.84
N VAL A 296 6.01 18.50 -2.80
CA VAL A 296 5.78 19.63 -1.89
C VAL A 296 4.49 20.34 -2.26
N LEU A 297 4.25 20.53 -3.56
CA LEU A 297 3.04 21.15 -4.08
C LEU A 297 1.80 20.29 -3.85
N PHE A 298 1.90 18.98 -4.07
CA PHE A 298 0.81 18.06 -3.79
C PHE A 298 0.39 18.09 -2.31
N ARG A 299 1.36 18.11 -1.40
CA ARG A 299 1.09 18.28 0.02
C ARG A 299 0.45 19.64 0.33
N ALA A 300 1.02 20.73 -0.18
CA ALA A 300 0.47 22.06 0.04
C ALA A 300 -0.95 22.24 -0.50
N CYS A 301 -1.32 21.48 -1.52
CA CYS A 301 -2.64 21.49 -2.12
C CYS A 301 -3.65 20.62 -1.35
N HIS A 302 -3.27 19.39 -1.01
CA HIS A 302 -4.23 18.39 -0.52
C HIS A 302 -4.12 18.07 0.97
N CYS A 303 -2.94 18.18 1.57
CA CYS A 303 -2.71 17.93 3.01
C CYS A 303 -1.63 18.87 3.56
N PRO A 304 -1.94 20.17 3.62
CA PRO A 304 -1.04 21.15 4.17
C PRO A 304 -0.86 20.91 5.67
N GLY A 305 0.39 20.95 6.14
CA GLY A 305 0.68 20.97 7.57
C GLY A 305 0.58 22.37 8.13
N LYS A 306 0.41 22.50 9.45
CA LYS A 306 0.58 23.79 10.11
C LYS A 306 2.04 24.21 10.08
N ALA A 307 2.31 25.40 9.54
CA ALA A 307 3.63 26.00 9.62
C ALA A 307 3.88 26.46 11.04
N THR A 308 4.95 25.98 11.65
CA THR A 308 5.44 26.48 12.93
C THR A 308 6.79 27.18 12.72
N VAL A 309 7.23 27.96 13.70
CA VAL A 309 8.55 28.61 13.68
C VAL A 309 9.70 27.59 13.49
N PHE A 310 9.45 26.32 13.79
CA PHE A 310 10.41 25.22 13.68
C PHE A 310 10.18 24.29 12.48
N GLY A 311 9.31 24.68 11.54
CA GLY A 311 8.92 23.88 10.38
C GLY A 311 7.49 23.37 10.45
N ILE A 312 7.14 22.41 9.59
CA ILE A 312 5.80 21.84 9.56
C ILE A 312 5.69 20.76 10.63
N GLU A 313 5.12 21.09 11.80
CA GLU A 313 5.03 20.16 12.94
C GLU A 313 3.87 19.17 12.86
N LYS A 314 2.73 19.56 12.31
CA LYS A 314 1.59 18.66 12.09
C LYS A 314 1.15 18.75 10.64
N GLN A 315 1.00 17.61 9.98
CA GLN A 315 0.16 17.55 8.81
C GLN A 315 -1.27 17.84 9.25
N ASN A 316 -1.91 18.79 8.62
CA ASN A 316 -3.34 18.93 8.79
C ASN A 316 -3.98 17.65 8.24
N GLN A 317 -4.84 17.03 9.04
CA GLN A 317 -5.47 15.76 8.71
C GLN A 317 -6.58 15.94 7.66
N ASP A 318 -7.05 17.17 7.49
CA ASP A 318 -8.04 17.49 6.47
C ASP A 318 -7.46 17.35 5.06
N VAL A 319 -8.24 16.78 4.18
CA VAL A 319 -7.93 16.74 2.76
C VAL A 319 -8.62 17.91 2.07
N TYR A 320 -7.81 18.76 1.44
CA TYR A 320 -8.27 19.91 0.68
C TYR A 320 -8.32 19.59 -0.81
N ASN A 321 -9.08 20.38 -1.58
CA ASN A 321 -9.24 20.23 -3.03
C ASN A 321 -9.58 18.77 -3.39
N LYS A 322 -10.63 18.27 -2.74
CA LYS A 322 -11.05 16.87 -2.82
C LYS A 322 -11.48 16.48 -4.22
N ASP A 323 -12.20 17.35 -4.91
CA ASP A 323 -12.82 17.04 -6.19
C ASP A 323 -11.77 16.66 -7.25
N GLU A 324 -10.69 17.43 -7.37
CA GLU A 324 -9.60 17.14 -8.30
C GLU A 324 -8.85 15.86 -7.93
N LEU A 325 -8.68 15.63 -6.64
CA LEU A 325 -8.01 14.42 -6.14
C LEU A 325 -8.86 13.18 -6.38
N PHE A 326 -10.18 13.25 -6.09
CA PHE A 326 -11.11 12.14 -6.34
C PHE A 326 -11.32 11.88 -7.82
N ASP A 327 -11.36 12.92 -8.63
CA ASP A 327 -11.39 12.77 -10.08
C ASP A 327 -10.16 11.97 -10.56
N LEU A 328 -8.97 12.29 -10.07
CA LEU A 328 -7.75 11.53 -10.41
C LEU A 328 -7.79 10.11 -9.85
N ILE A 329 -8.25 9.91 -8.62
CA ILE A 329 -8.45 8.59 -8.01
C ILE A 329 -9.43 7.76 -8.85
N GLY A 330 -10.62 8.29 -9.14
CA GLY A 330 -11.66 7.61 -9.91
C GLY A 330 -11.24 7.21 -11.33
N LYS A 331 -10.34 8.01 -11.94
CA LYS A 331 -9.75 7.73 -13.26
C LYS A 331 -8.65 6.67 -13.24
N THR A 332 -8.03 6.45 -12.06
CA THR A 332 -6.76 5.73 -11.95
C THR A 332 -6.85 4.44 -11.17
N ILE A 333 -7.63 4.42 -10.10
CA ILE A 333 -7.62 3.36 -9.08
C ILE A 333 -8.93 2.57 -9.14
N ILE A 334 -8.83 1.25 -9.22
CA ILE A 334 -9.94 0.33 -8.94
C ILE A 334 -9.68 -0.31 -7.59
N THR A 335 -10.55 0.00 -6.62
CA THR A 335 -10.47 -0.56 -5.27
C THR A 335 -11.49 -1.68 -5.11
N ARG A 336 -11.02 -2.85 -4.61
CA ARG A 336 -11.88 -4.00 -4.28
C ARG A 336 -11.44 -4.64 -2.98
N LYS A 337 -12.42 -4.99 -2.16
CA LYS A 337 -12.20 -5.86 -1.00
C LYS A 337 -12.17 -7.33 -1.44
N PHE A 338 -11.52 -8.17 -0.69
CA PHE A 338 -11.49 -9.61 -0.96
C PHE A 338 -12.89 -10.22 -1.04
N ARG A 339 -13.79 -9.79 -0.13
CA ARG A 339 -15.19 -10.22 -0.09
C ARG A 339 -15.98 -9.89 -1.38
N ASP A 340 -15.59 -8.87 -2.12
CA ASP A 340 -16.25 -8.50 -3.39
C ASP A 340 -16.06 -9.61 -4.44
N PHE A 341 -14.95 -10.36 -4.38
CA PHE A 341 -14.63 -11.45 -5.30
C PHE A 341 -15.07 -12.82 -4.79
N ALA A 342 -14.93 -13.07 -3.50
CA ALA A 342 -15.06 -14.39 -2.89
C ALA A 342 -16.26 -14.55 -1.96
N GLY A 343 -16.99 -13.46 -1.67
CA GLY A 343 -17.95 -13.43 -0.59
C GLY A 343 -17.28 -13.51 0.79
N GLU A 344 -18.02 -13.91 1.79
CA GLU A 344 -17.48 -14.08 3.14
C GLU A 344 -16.71 -15.41 3.23
N LYS A 345 -15.39 -15.34 3.21
CA LYS A 345 -14.48 -16.50 3.35
C LYS A 345 -13.73 -16.51 4.67
N TYR A 346 -13.82 -15.44 5.45
CA TYR A 346 -13.18 -15.35 6.76
C TYR A 346 -14.00 -14.47 7.71
N LYS A 347 -13.79 -14.68 9.01
CA LYS A 347 -14.33 -13.86 10.08
C LYS A 347 -13.21 -13.45 11.02
N ILE A 348 -13.24 -12.20 11.46
CA ILE A 348 -12.38 -11.72 12.55
C ILE A 348 -13.11 -11.95 13.86
N ARG A 349 -12.48 -12.71 14.75
CA ARG A 349 -12.97 -12.96 16.10
C ARG A 349 -12.10 -12.23 17.10
N THR A 350 -12.67 -11.31 17.82
CA THR A 350 -11.97 -10.54 18.85
C THR A 350 -12.10 -11.23 20.19
N HIS A 351 -10.99 -11.35 20.91
CA HIS A 351 -10.91 -11.92 22.24
C HIS A 351 -10.23 -10.92 23.15
N THR A 352 -10.91 -10.53 24.22
CA THR A 352 -10.37 -9.62 25.23
C THR A 352 -10.01 -10.43 26.46
N VAL A 353 -8.79 -10.26 26.96
CA VAL A 353 -8.23 -10.97 28.10
C VAL A 353 -7.97 -9.97 29.22
N SER A 354 -8.53 -10.24 30.39
CA SER A 354 -8.21 -9.42 31.57
C SER A 354 -6.79 -9.73 32.05
N PRO A 355 -5.93 -8.70 32.22
CA PRO A 355 -4.58 -8.91 32.71
C PRO A 355 -4.58 -9.37 34.18
N SER A 356 -3.58 -10.14 34.58
CA SER A 356 -3.32 -10.43 36.00
C SER A 356 -2.87 -9.15 36.73
N GLU A 357 -2.86 -9.18 38.06
CA GLU A 357 -2.46 -8.04 38.85
C GLU A 357 -1.03 -7.57 38.53
N GLY A 358 -0.08 -8.50 38.39
CA GLY A 358 1.31 -8.14 38.05
C GLY A 358 1.47 -7.62 36.62
N GLU A 359 0.67 -8.12 35.67
CA GLU A 359 0.63 -7.61 34.30
C GLU A 359 0.05 -6.19 34.25
N HIS A 360 -1.04 -5.96 34.98
CA HIS A 360 -1.67 -4.66 35.08
C HIS A 360 -0.74 -3.63 35.72
N GLU A 361 -0.03 -3.99 36.80
CA GLU A 361 0.89 -3.10 37.48
C GLU A 361 2.07 -2.69 36.59
N VAL A 362 2.69 -3.63 35.91
CA VAL A 362 3.76 -3.34 34.92
C VAL A 362 3.26 -2.41 33.83
N TYR A 363 2.06 -2.67 33.31
CA TYR A 363 1.47 -1.85 32.27
C TYR A 363 1.17 -0.42 32.78
N ARG A 364 0.64 -0.29 33.98
CA ARG A 364 0.36 0.99 34.67
C ARG A 364 1.62 1.84 34.81
N VAL A 365 2.71 1.25 35.28
CA VAL A 365 4.01 1.95 35.43
C VAL A 365 4.53 2.48 34.10
N ILE A 366 4.39 1.68 33.03
CA ILE A 366 4.79 2.11 31.69
C ILE A 366 3.92 3.27 31.18
N ILE A 367 2.61 3.22 31.43
CA ILE A 367 1.68 4.30 31.07
C ILE A 367 2.01 5.59 31.80
N GLU A 368 2.27 5.53 33.09
CA GLU A 368 2.61 6.71 33.91
C GLU A 368 3.87 7.40 33.37
N GLU A 369 4.92 6.63 33.12
CA GLU A 369 6.14 7.17 32.51
C GLU A 369 5.91 7.68 31.09
N PHE A 370 5.07 7.01 30.32
CA PHE A 370 4.67 7.45 28.98
C PHE A 370 3.97 8.80 29.02
N CYS A 371 2.97 8.98 29.90
CA CYS A 371 2.27 10.25 30.07
C CYS A 371 3.22 11.37 30.51
N ARG A 372 4.13 11.09 31.44
CA ARG A 372 5.14 12.04 31.89
C ARG A 372 6.06 12.50 30.77
N ILE A 373 6.48 11.58 29.88
CA ILE A 373 7.33 11.93 28.74
C ILE A 373 6.52 12.68 27.67
N CYS A 374 5.22 12.37 27.51
CA CYS A 374 4.32 13.13 26.64
C CYS A 374 4.19 14.59 27.13
N GLU A 375 3.98 14.79 28.41
CA GLU A 375 3.94 16.15 29.01
C GLU A 375 5.25 16.91 28.74
N LEU A 376 6.39 16.25 28.94
CA LEU A 376 7.69 16.82 28.63
C LEU A 376 7.80 17.18 27.14
N TYR A 377 7.34 16.32 26.24
CA TYR A 377 7.39 16.56 24.81
C TYR A 377 6.54 17.78 24.40
N TYR A 378 5.33 17.89 24.92
CA TYR A 378 4.43 18.99 24.58
C TYR A 378 4.80 20.33 25.22
N ASN A 379 5.39 20.30 26.40
CA ASN A 379 5.81 21.52 27.13
C ASN A 379 7.28 21.94 26.82
N SER A 380 8.02 21.22 25.96
CA SER A 380 9.42 21.50 25.64
C SER A 380 9.61 22.00 24.23
N THR A 381 10.77 22.62 23.99
CA THR A 381 11.23 23.08 22.68
C THR A 381 12.67 22.60 22.40
N GLY A 382 13.13 22.74 21.17
CA GLY A 382 14.51 22.46 20.78
C GLY A 382 14.97 21.01 21.01
N ASP A 383 16.17 20.85 21.53
CA ASP A 383 16.79 19.52 21.73
C ASP A 383 16.10 18.68 22.82
N THR A 384 15.55 19.32 23.84
CA THR A 384 14.76 18.64 24.88
C THR A 384 13.52 17.97 24.28
N LYS A 385 12.84 18.63 23.34
CA LYS A 385 11.69 18.05 22.63
C LYS A 385 12.11 16.86 21.76
N LYS A 386 13.25 16.95 21.09
CA LYS A 386 13.79 15.82 20.30
C LYS A 386 14.12 14.61 21.16
N ASP A 387 14.78 14.84 22.30
CA ASP A 387 15.09 13.75 23.24
C ASP A 387 13.82 13.11 23.80
N ALA A 388 12.86 13.92 24.22
CA ALA A 388 11.55 13.44 24.67
C ALA A 388 10.85 12.61 23.58
N GLY A 389 10.91 13.03 22.30
CA GLY A 389 10.39 12.28 21.18
C GLY A 389 11.03 10.90 21.00
N LEU A 390 12.36 10.80 21.13
CA LEU A 390 13.07 9.51 21.08
C LEU A 390 12.69 8.60 22.27
N ARG A 391 12.52 9.19 23.44
CA ARG A 391 12.06 8.46 24.65
C ARG A 391 10.63 7.96 24.48
N LEU A 392 9.72 8.75 23.90
CA LEU A 392 8.36 8.31 23.55
C LEU A 392 8.38 7.09 22.66
N MET A 393 9.20 7.07 21.61
CA MET A 393 9.31 5.91 20.72
C MET A 393 9.79 4.64 21.44
N ARG A 394 10.63 4.79 22.47
CA ARG A 394 11.05 3.65 23.32
C ARG A 394 9.89 3.17 24.20
N GLN A 395 9.11 4.09 24.78
CA GLN A 395 7.95 3.74 25.61
C GLN A 395 6.84 3.04 24.79
N ILE A 396 6.59 3.46 23.57
CA ILE A 396 5.65 2.77 22.68
C ILE A 396 6.07 1.31 22.46
N LYS A 397 7.36 1.07 22.19
CA LYS A 397 7.87 -0.30 22.08
C LYS A 397 7.71 -1.09 23.37
N LEU A 398 7.84 -0.43 24.50
CA LEU A 398 7.67 -1.06 25.82
C LEU A 398 6.19 -1.40 26.07
N LEU A 399 5.25 -0.53 25.70
CA LEU A 399 3.80 -0.80 25.77
C LEU A 399 3.42 -2.03 24.93
N ILE A 400 3.93 -2.11 23.69
CA ILE A 400 3.71 -3.28 22.82
C ILE A 400 4.30 -4.55 23.45
N LYS A 401 5.52 -4.44 24.00
CA LYS A 401 6.17 -5.56 24.69
C LYS A 401 5.36 -6.00 25.91
N ALA A 402 4.80 -5.06 26.66
CA ALA A 402 3.95 -5.36 27.82
C ALA A 402 2.66 -6.09 27.44
N CYS A 403 2.11 -5.82 26.26
CA CYS A 403 0.95 -6.54 25.73
C CYS A 403 1.27 -7.95 25.19
N SER A 404 2.53 -8.27 24.94
CA SER A 404 2.96 -9.55 24.35
C SER A 404 3.71 -10.42 25.36
N VAL A 405 4.71 -9.89 26.02
CA VAL A 405 5.61 -10.61 26.94
C VAL A 405 5.85 -9.80 28.24
N PRO A 406 4.81 -9.50 29.02
CA PRO A 406 4.91 -8.67 30.24
C PRO A 406 5.91 -9.24 31.26
N HIS A 407 6.00 -10.56 31.38
CA HIS A 407 6.91 -11.25 32.31
C HIS A 407 8.40 -10.96 32.05
N LEU A 408 8.76 -10.47 30.86
CA LEU A 408 10.14 -10.07 30.52
C LEU A 408 10.42 -8.57 30.80
N ILE A 409 9.53 -7.90 31.49
CA ILE A 409 9.70 -6.49 31.87
C ILE A 409 10.13 -6.41 33.33
N SER A 410 11.11 -5.56 33.61
CA SER A 410 11.58 -5.34 34.96
C SER A 410 10.45 -4.84 35.88
N GLY A 411 10.32 -5.42 37.05
CA GLY A 411 9.25 -5.11 38.00
C GLY A 411 8.00 -5.99 37.84
N TYR A 412 7.98 -6.90 36.86
CA TYR A 412 6.91 -7.89 36.79
C TYR A 412 6.95 -8.85 37.97
N TYR A 413 5.80 -9.16 38.51
CA TYR A 413 5.57 -10.22 39.49
C TYR A 413 4.31 -11.00 39.13
N GLY A 414 4.23 -12.25 39.54
CA GLY A 414 3.10 -13.10 39.27
C GLY A 414 3.51 -14.42 38.58
N ASP A 415 2.62 -14.95 37.75
CA ASP A 415 2.82 -16.24 37.12
C ASP A 415 3.93 -16.22 36.06
N ASP A 416 4.61 -17.34 35.87
CA ASP A 416 5.67 -17.50 34.86
C ASP A 416 5.18 -17.29 33.42
N TYR A 417 3.88 -17.48 33.19
CA TYR A 417 3.26 -17.34 31.88
C TYR A 417 2.13 -16.30 31.89
N PRO A 418 2.13 -15.38 30.90
CA PRO A 418 1.11 -14.34 30.76
C PRO A 418 -0.32 -14.89 30.67
N SER A 419 -1.28 -14.14 31.19
CA SER A 419 -2.72 -14.46 31.11
C SER A 419 -3.17 -14.69 29.66
N LYS A 420 -2.65 -13.92 28.72
CA LYS A 420 -2.91 -14.05 27.29
C LYS A 420 -2.40 -15.40 26.75
N THR A 421 -1.24 -15.86 27.18
CA THR A 421 -0.68 -17.16 26.76
C THR A 421 -1.58 -18.31 27.22
N ARG A 422 -2.07 -18.26 28.47
CA ARG A 422 -3.03 -19.26 28.99
C ARG A 422 -4.37 -19.20 28.28
N TYR A 423 -4.83 -18.01 27.93
CA TYR A 423 -6.05 -17.86 27.14
C TYR A 423 -5.91 -18.50 25.75
N ILE A 424 -4.78 -18.24 25.07
CA ILE A 424 -4.51 -18.82 23.74
C ILE A 424 -4.41 -20.35 23.83
N GLU A 425 -3.80 -20.91 24.88
CA GLU A 425 -3.85 -22.35 25.14
C GLU A 425 -5.30 -22.85 25.20
N SER A 426 -6.16 -22.18 25.98
CA SER A 426 -7.56 -22.57 26.10
C SER A 426 -8.32 -22.52 24.78
N LEU A 427 -7.95 -21.58 23.92
CA LEU A 427 -8.51 -21.45 22.57
C LEU A 427 -8.05 -22.60 21.67
N ILE A 428 -6.75 -22.93 21.68
CA ILE A 428 -6.19 -24.04 20.88
C ILE A 428 -6.80 -25.38 21.28
N ARG A 429 -7.09 -25.60 22.58
CA ARG A 429 -7.76 -26.81 23.05
C ARG A 429 -9.18 -26.98 22.48
N LYS A 430 -9.85 -25.90 22.12
CA LYS A 430 -11.18 -25.92 21.49
C LYS A 430 -11.12 -26.12 19.97
N ILE A 431 -9.95 -25.98 19.36
CA ILE A 431 -9.75 -26.12 17.93
C ILE A 431 -9.18 -27.52 17.63
N PRO A 432 -9.96 -28.43 17.05
CA PRO A 432 -9.49 -29.80 16.76
C PRO A 432 -8.57 -29.84 15.54
N GLY A 433 -8.68 -28.88 14.65
CA GLY A 433 -7.92 -28.82 13.39
C GLY A 433 -6.57 -28.12 13.51
N LYS A 434 -6.02 -27.75 12.37
CA LYS A 434 -4.78 -26.97 12.28
C LYS A 434 -4.97 -25.57 12.85
N VAL A 435 -3.92 -25.09 13.52
CA VAL A 435 -3.89 -23.73 14.07
C VAL A 435 -2.55 -23.06 13.73
N ALA A 436 -2.59 -21.77 13.39
CA ALA A 436 -1.38 -20.97 13.22
C ALA A 436 -1.35 -19.85 14.26
N ILE A 437 -0.20 -19.66 14.92
CA ILE A 437 0.04 -18.58 15.89
C ILE A 437 1.04 -17.60 15.30
N GLY A 438 0.60 -16.38 15.07
CA GLY A 438 1.43 -15.29 14.54
C GLY A 438 1.96 -14.40 15.65
N CYS A 439 3.26 -14.50 15.95
CA CYS A 439 3.92 -13.71 16.98
C CYS A 439 4.49 -12.40 16.40
N THR A 440 4.40 -11.31 17.16
CA THR A 440 4.91 -9.99 16.74
C THR A 440 6.40 -9.83 16.97
N THR A 441 6.95 -10.49 17.99
CA THR A 441 8.35 -10.41 18.41
C THR A 441 9.00 -11.78 18.50
N LEU A 442 10.34 -11.83 18.48
CA LEU A 442 11.06 -13.08 18.73
C LEU A 442 10.87 -13.57 20.16
N ALA A 443 10.78 -12.65 21.14
CA ALA A 443 10.54 -13.02 22.54
C ALA A 443 9.17 -13.71 22.72
N ALA A 444 8.12 -13.20 22.04
CA ALA A 444 6.83 -13.86 22.03
C ALA A 444 6.89 -15.22 21.33
N PHE A 445 7.59 -15.28 20.20
CA PHE A 445 7.79 -16.53 19.50
C PHE A 445 8.45 -17.60 20.40
N ASP A 446 9.55 -17.28 21.07
CA ASP A 446 10.29 -18.20 21.94
C ASP A 446 9.41 -18.65 23.13
N LEU A 447 8.59 -17.74 23.70
CA LEU A 447 7.61 -18.05 24.72
C LEU A 447 6.59 -19.08 24.23
N TYR A 448 5.95 -18.83 23.07
CA TYR A 448 4.92 -19.70 22.54
C TYR A 448 5.49 -21.04 22.06
N GLU A 449 6.69 -21.05 21.47
CA GLU A 449 7.39 -22.29 21.09
C GLU A 449 7.60 -23.19 22.30
N SER A 450 8.13 -22.66 23.40
CA SER A 450 8.37 -23.43 24.63
C SER A 450 7.06 -23.88 25.27
N TYR A 451 6.15 -22.93 25.52
CA TYR A 451 4.89 -23.19 26.22
C TYR A 451 3.98 -24.20 25.51
N ILE A 452 3.79 -24.01 24.19
CA ILE A 452 2.89 -24.88 23.41
C ILE A 452 3.50 -26.26 23.22
N SER A 453 4.83 -26.37 23.04
CA SER A 453 5.51 -27.67 22.95
C SER A 453 5.33 -28.52 24.21
N GLU A 454 5.33 -27.90 25.38
CA GLU A 454 5.11 -28.56 26.64
C GLU A 454 3.64 -29.00 26.82
N ARG A 455 2.69 -28.17 26.41
CA ARG A 455 1.26 -28.34 26.67
C ARG A 455 0.51 -29.21 25.66
N PHE A 456 1.07 -29.39 24.46
CA PHE A 456 0.46 -30.15 23.37
C PHE A 456 1.42 -31.21 22.80
N PRO A 457 1.90 -32.17 23.62
CA PRO A 457 2.89 -33.16 23.16
C PRO A 457 2.31 -34.10 22.08
N ASP A 458 1.00 -34.23 21.98
CA ASP A 458 0.31 -35.12 21.03
C ASP A 458 0.02 -34.41 19.68
N ARG A 459 0.36 -33.15 19.52
CA ARG A 459 0.16 -32.39 18.29
C ARG A 459 1.50 -32.03 17.64
N PRO A 460 1.68 -32.29 16.34
CA PRO A 460 2.91 -31.89 15.65
C PRO A 460 3.05 -30.36 15.62
N ILE A 461 4.22 -29.89 16.05
CA ILE A 461 4.52 -28.45 16.15
C ILE A 461 5.55 -28.07 15.10
N TYR A 462 5.24 -27.02 14.35
CA TYR A 462 6.04 -26.47 13.28
C TYR A 462 6.43 -25.04 13.62
N VAL A 463 7.71 -24.68 13.38
CA VAL A 463 8.23 -23.37 13.77
C VAL A 463 8.90 -22.67 12.60
N VAL A 464 8.56 -21.38 12.40
CA VAL A 464 9.12 -20.55 11.32
C VAL A 464 9.55 -19.18 11.84
N LYS A 465 10.88 -19.00 11.97
CA LYS A 465 11.52 -17.72 12.33
C LYS A 465 12.07 -16.99 11.11
N GLY A 466 12.41 -15.72 11.31
CA GLY A 466 12.96 -14.86 10.26
C GLY A 466 14.31 -15.28 9.70
N ASP A 467 15.14 -15.96 10.49
CA ASP A 467 16.47 -16.48 10.14
C ASP A 467 16.45 -17.81 9.38
N VAL A 468 15.31 -18.52 9.37
CA VAL A 468 15.16 -19.76 8.62
C VAL A 468 15.24 -19.48 7.12
N ALA A 469 16.14 -20.18 6.42
CA ALA A 469 16.29 -20.06 4.97
C ALA A 469 14.95 -20.38 4.26
N PHE A 470 14.65 -19.65 3.20
CA PHE A 470 13.36 -19.73 2.52
C PHE A 470 12.96 -21.15 2.10
N LYS A 471 13.86 -21.93 1.49
CA LYS A 471 13.59 -23.32 1.09
C LYS A 471 13.18 -24.20 2.28
N LYS A 472 13.80 -24.00 3.44
CA LYS A 472 13.46 -24.70 4.67
C LYS A 472 12.09 -24.27 5.21
N ARG A 473 11.75 -22.97 5.12
CA ARG A 473 10.39 -22.49 5.46
C ARG A 473 9.33 -23.16 4.61
N GLN A 474 9.58 -23.29 3.32
CA GLN A 474 8.67 -23.92 2.38
C GLN A 474 8.47 -25.41 2.72
N SER A 475 9.54 -26.14 3.05
CA SER A 475 9.45 -27.53 3.52
C SER A 475 8.60 -27.63 4.77
N ILE A 476 8.90 -26.83 5.81
CA ILE A 476 8.15 -26.80 7.07
C ILE A 476 6.66 -26.54 6.83
N VAL A 477 6.33 -25.57 5.98
CA VAL A 477 4.93 -25.25 5.67
C VAL A 477 4.26 -26.38 4.89
N THR A 478 4.95 -27.03 3.95
CA THR A 478 4.41 -28.17 3.22
C THR A 478 4.13 -29.34 4.15
N GLU A 479 5.02 -29.60 5.10
CA GLU A 479 4.82 -30.63 6.13
C GLU A 479 3.62 -30.30 7.03
N PHE A 480 3.54 -29.05 7.52
CA PHE A 480 2.38 -28.57 8.29
C PHE A 480 1.07 -28.70 7.50
N ASP A 481 1.09 -28.35 6.22
CA ASP A 481 -0.10 -28.39 5.34
C ASP A 481 -0.62 -29.82 5.15
N SER A 482 0.27 -30.83 5.25
CA SER A 482 -0.09 -32.25 5.16
C SER A 482 -0.67 -32.84 6.45
N THR A 483 -0.56 -32.16 7.59
CA THR A 483 -1.10 -32.65 8.87
C THR A 483 -2.59 -32.40 9.01
N ILE A 484 -3.23 -33.07 9.97
CA ILE A 484 -4.66 -32.88 10.28
C ILE A 484 -4.84 -31.83 11.38
N ASN A 485 -3.98 -31.85 12.41
CA ASN A 485 -4.12 -31.08 13.64
C ASN A 485 -2.82 -30.36 14.07
N GLY A 486 -1.90 -30.09 13.14
CA GLY A 486 -0.63 -29.43 13.44
C GLY A 486 -0.82 -28.03 14.02
N ILE A 487 0.18 -27.58 14.78
CA ILE A 487 0.28 -26.20 15.28
C ILE A 487 1.49 -25.53 14.62
N LEU A 488 1.27 -24.42 13.93
CA LEU A 488 2.32 -23.61 13.32
C LEU A 488 2.58 -22.38 14.17
N ILE A 489 3.78 -22.22 14.69
CA ILE A 489 4.22 -21.04 15.41
C ILE A 489 5.18 -20.26 14.53
N CYS A 490 4.91 -18.99 14.29
CA CYS A 490 5.72 -18.17 13.39
C CYS A 490 5.74 -16.71 13.78
N THR A 491 6.76 -15.99 13.36
CA THR A 491 6.68 -14.52 13.41
C THR A 491 5.82 -14.02 12.24
N GLN A 492 4.94 -13.07 12.49
CA GLN A 492 4.05 -12.52 11.44
C GLN A 492 4.83 -12.04 10.21
N GLN A 493 6.05 -11.53 10.41
CA GLN A 493 6.92 -11.08 9.31
C GLN A 493 7.51 -12.24 8.50
N SER A 494 7.80 -13.38 9.10
CA SER A 494 8.45 -14.50 8.41
C SER A 494 7.56 -15.18 7.38
N LEU A 495 6.25 -15.12 7.57
CA LEU A 495 5.25 -15.64 6.62
C LEU A 495 4.62 -14.55 5.74
N SER A 496 4.90 -13.27 5.97
CA SER A 496 4.31 -12.18 5.17
C SER A 496 4.67 -12.25 3.68
N SER A 497 5.66 -13.05 3.28
CA SER A 497 6.10 -13.18 1.89
C SER A 497 6.04 -14.62 1.40
N SER A 498 5.27 -14.84 0.33
CA SER A 498 5.43 -15.95 -0.64
C SER A 498 5.02 -17.37 -0.24
N VAL A 499 4.49 -17.61 0.95
CA VAL A 499 3.95 -18.92 1.34
C VAL A 499 2.45 -18.83 1.53
N ASN A 500 1.69 -19.77 0.99
CA ASN A 500 0.24 -19.86 1.18
C ASN A 500 -0.10 -21.15 1.91
N ILE A 501 -1.02 -21.08 2.86
CA ILE A 501 -1.42 -22.19 3.73
C ILE A 501 -2.96 -22.28 3.77
N PRO A 502 -3.61 -22.66 2.66
CA PRO A 502 -5.07 -22.59 2.55
C PRO A 502 -5.79 -23.63 3.40
N THR A 503 -5.11 -24.67 3.89
CA THR A 503 -5.71 -25.76 4.66
C THR A 503 -5.85 -25.46 6.15
N CYS A 504 -5.20 -24.43 6.68
CA CYS A 504 -5.34 -23.97 8.06
C CYS A 504 -6.54 -23.02 8.17
N ASN A 505 -7.48 -23.31 9.05
CA ASN A 505 -8.72 -22.54 9.18
C ASN A 505 -8.68 -21.53 10.33
N ASP A 506 -7.84 -21.75 11.32
CA ASP A 506 -7.76 -20.91 12.51
C ASP A 506 -6.39 -20.24 12.61
N VAL A 507 -6.39 -18.93 12.63
CA VAL A 507 -5.17 -18.10 12.70
C VAL A 507 -5.26 -17.20 13.92
N ILE A 508 -4.37 -17.36 14.87
CA ILE A 508 -4.32 -16.60 16.11
C ILE A 508 -3.21 -15.54 16.02
N LEU A 509 -3.58 -14.30 16.22
CA LEU A 509 -2.66 -13.18 16.38
C LEU A 509 -2.49 -12.94 17.88
N GLU A 510 -1.31 -13.27 18.41
CA GLU A 510 -1.02 -13.14 19.84
C GLU A 510 -0.96 -11.68 20.29
N SER A 511 -0.61 -10.80 19.35
CA SER A 511 -0.61 -9.35 19.54
C SER A 511 -0.80 -8.66 18.18
N LEU A 512 -1.31 -7.44 18.19
CA LEU A 512 -1.56 -6.66 16.99
C LEU A 512 -0.31 -5.85 16.59
N GLN A 513 -0.07 -5.76 15.29
CA GLN A 513 1.01 -4.90 14.76
C GLN A 513 0.50 -3.49 14.47
N TRP A 514 1.33 -2.48 14.73
CA TRP A 514 1.09 -1.10 14.30
C TRP A 514 1.00 -0.96 12.78
N ASN A 515 1.69 -1.83 12.04
CA ASN A 515 1.59 -1.90 10.59
C ASN A 515 0.49 -2.88 10.19
N ILE A 516 -0.75 -2.38 10.16
CA ILE A 516 -1.94 -3.16 9.82
C ILE A 516 -1.82 -3.86 8.47
N PRO A 517 -1.35 -3.22 7.37
CA PRO A 517 -1.15 -3.91 6.11
C PRO A 517 -0.25 -5.15 6.20
N LYS A 518 0.81 -5.11 7.01
CA LYS A 518 1.69 -6.28 7.20
C LYS A 518 1.00 -7.38 8.00
N MET A 519 0.18 -7.01 8.98
CA MET A 519 -0.64 -7.94 9.73
C MET A 519 -1.67 -8.62 8.83
N GLU A 520 -2.34 -7.85 7.98
CA GLU A 520 -3.24 -8.37 6.96
C GLU A 520 -2.51 -9.29 5.97
N GLN A 521 -1.35 -8.89 5.47
CA GLN A 521 -0.52 -9.73 4.61
C GLN A 521 -0.18 -11.07 5.25
N PHE A 522 -0.06 -11.13 6.57
CA PHE A 522 0.18 -12.37 7.28
C PHE A 522 -1.04 -13.30 7.22
N TYR A 523 -2.21 -12.90 7.71
CA TYR A 523 -3.35 -13.81 7.75
C TYR A 523 -3.98 -14.08 6.37
N PHE A 524 -3.82 -13.18 5.37
CA PHE A 524 -4.18 -13.49 3.99
C PHE A 524 -3.30 -14.56 3.32
N ARG A 525 -2.29 -15.10 4.01
CA ARG A 525 -1.60 -16.33 3.57
C ARG A 525 -2.45 -17.58 3.75
N PHE A 526 -3.38 -17.51 4.67
CA PHE A 526 -4.32 -18.58 4.98
C PHE A 526 -5.66 -18.43 4.24
N ILE A 527 -5.98 -17.23 3.76
CA ILE A 527 -7.23 -16.87 3.10
C ILE A 527 -7.01 -16.73 1.60
N ARG A 528 -7.77 -17.49 0.79
CA ARG A 528 -7.64 -17.49 -0.67
C ARG A 528 -9.03 -17.54 -1.33
N LEU A 529 -9.10 -17.14 -2.62
CA LEU A 529 -10.34 -17.20 -3.41
C LEU A 529 -10.88 -18.63 -3.51
N ASP A 530 -10.00 -19.60 -3.62
CA ASP A 530 -10.27 -21.04 -3.71
C ASP A 530 -10.46 -21.73 -2.34
N SER A 531 -10.35 -21.01 -1.22
CA SER A 531 -10.62 -21.58 0.11
C SER A 531 -12.03 -22.17 0.17
N LYS A 532 -12.11 -23.46 0.50
CA LYS A 532 -13.37 -24.20 0.57
C LYS A 532 -14.11 -23.94 1.88
N GLU A 533 -13.37 -23.73 2.96
CA GLU A 533 -13.88 -23.55 4.32
C GLU A 533 -13.72 -22.10 4.79
N MET A 534 -14.60 -21.70 5.72
CA MET A 534 -14.52 -20.44 6.42
C MET A 534 -13.25 -20.39 7.26
N LYS A 535 -12.57 -19.24 7.28
CA LYS A 535 -11.38 -19.01 8.09
C LYS A 535 -11.73 -18.14 9.29
N ASP A 536 -11.25 -18.51 10.46
CA ASP A 536 -11.36 -17.70 11.67
C ASP A 536 -10.01 -17.06 12.00
N VAL A 537 -10.00 -15.72 12.01
CA VAL A 537 -8.84 -14.93 12.40
C VAL A 537 -9.08 -14.40 13.81
N HIS A 538 -8.34 -14.91 14.78
CA HIS A 538 -8.51 -14.59 16.19
C HIS A 538 -7.55 -13.47 16.60
N TYR A 539 -8.10 -12.32 16.96
CA TYR A 539 -7.36 -11.20 17.55
C TYR A 539 -7.45 -11.31 19.07
N VAL A 540 -6.32 -11.57 19.72
CA VAL A 540 -6.25 -11.71 21.18
C VAL A 540 -5.60 -10.45 21.76
N THR A 541 -6.34 -9.66 22.51
CA THR A 541 -5.92 -8.38 23.07
C THR A 541 -6.12 -8.33 24.57
N TYR A 542 -5.30 -7.56 25.28
CA TYR A 542 -5.58 -7.23 26.67
C TYR A 542 -6.66 -6.16 26.78
N GLU A 543 -7.48 -6.27 27.83
CA GLU A 543 -8.44 -5.26 28.22
C GLU A 543 -7.72 -3.96 28.60
N ASP A 544 -8.34 -2.81 28.27
CA ASP A 544 -7.81 -1.46 28.56
C ASP A 544 -6.36 -1.22 28.11
N SER A 545 -5.98 -1.83 26.99
CA SER A 545 -4.62 -1.73 26.45
C SER A 545 -4.55 -0.97 25.12
N VAL A 546 -3.34 -0.61 24.74
CA VAL A 546 -3.03 -0.02 23.42
C VAL A 546 -3.48 -0.89 22.25
N GLU A 547 -3.62 -2.21 22.45
CA GLU A 547 -4.08 -3.14 21.42
C GLU A 547 -5.56 -2.94 21.06
N GLN A 548 -6.41 -2.57 22.03
CA GLN A 548 -7.82 -2.26 21.73
C GLN A 548 -7.95 -1.02 20.86
N ASN A 549 -7.10 -0.03 21.06
CA ASN A 549 -7.09 1.15 20.23
C ASN A 549 -6.52 0.87 18.83
N LEU A 550 -5.51 0.00 18.74
CA LEU A 550 -5.05 -0.52 17.43
C LEU A 550 -6.16 -1.26 16.70
N MET A 551 -6.98 -2.04 17.41
CA MET A 551 -8.11 -2.74 16.83
C MET A 551 -9.17 -1.76 16.30
N ALA A 552 -9.48 -0.69 17.03
CA ALA A 552 -10.35 0.37 16.55
C ALA A 552 -9.81 1.00 15.26
N LEU A 553 -8.49 1.25 15.19
CA LEU A 553 -7.83 1.74 13.96
C LEU A 553 -7.90 0.76 12.79
N VAL A 554 -7.77 -0.55 13.04
CA VAL A 554 -7.97 -1.57 11.99
C VAL A 554 -9.35 -1.43 11.38
N LEU A 555 -10.36 -1.32 12.22
CA LEU A 555 -11.76 -1.16 11.76
C LEU A 555 -11.97 0.15 10.99
N THR A 556 -11.28 1.22 11.37
CA THR A 556 -11.40 2.52 10.70
C THR A 556 -10.64 2.58 9.37
N LYS A 557 -9.51 1.87 9.23
CA LYS A 557 -8.86 1.72 7.91
C LYS A 557 -9.71 1.00 6.87
N GLU A 558 -10.61 0.14 7.27
CA GLU A 558 -11.63 -0.39 6.36
C GLU A 558 -12.53 0.73 5.82
N ARG A 559 -12.89 1.73 6.64
CA ARG A 559 -13.67 2.90 6.23
C ARG A 559 -12.92 3.79 5.24
N LEU A 560 -11.59 3.94 5.37
CA LEU A 560 -10.77 4.69 4.41
C LEU A 560 -10.70 4.04 3.03
N ASN A 561 -10.53 2.73 2.98
CA ASN A 561 -10.60 2.00 1.72
C ASN A 561 -12.00 2.15 1.08
N GLU A 562 -13.03 2.32 1.89
CA GLU A 562 -14.39 2.62 1.44
C GLU A 562 -14.50 4.05 0.89
N PHE A 563 -13.87 5.02 1.53
CA PHE A 563 -13.75 6.40 1.06
C PHE A 563 -13.04 6.49 -0.31
N ILE A 564 -11.91 5.82 -0.49
CA ILE A 564 -11.22 5.75 -1.78
C ILE A 564 -12.11 5.08 -2.85
N LYS A 565 -13.02 4.19 -2.44
CA LYS A 565 -13.93 3.48 -3.33
C LYS A 565 -15.17 4.29 -3.73
N THR A 566 -15.78 5.00 -2.79
CA THR A 566 -17.11 5.60 -2.97
C THR A 566 -17.09 7.12 -3.12
N GLY A 567 -16.02 7.78 -2.68
CA GLY A 567 -15.98 9.24 -2.60
C GLY A 567 -16.88 9.84 -1.51
N GLU A 568 -17.69 9.02 -0.85
CA GLU A 568 -18.62 9.45 0.21
C GLU A 568 -17.97 9.26 1.59
N VAL A 569 -17.83 10.35 2.31
CA VAL A 569 -17.43 10.36 3.72
C VAL A 569 -18.64 10.62 4.57
N LYS A 570 -19.04 9.67 5.38
CA LYS A 570 -20.17 9.85 6.29
C LYS A 570 -19.89 10.76 7.48
N GLU A 571 -18.60 10.91 7.90
CA GLU A 571 -18.19 11.90 8.91
C GLU A 571 -16.72 12.28 8.67
N GLN A 572 -16.46 13.54 8.33
CA GLN A 572 -15.18 14.00 7.78
C GLN A 572 -14.06 14.12 8.82
N SER A 573 -14.35 14.42 10.07
CA SER A 573 -13.34 14.68 11.09
C SER A 573 -12.66 13.43 11.61
N GLU A 574 -13.38 12.33 11.81
CA GLU A 574 -12.84 11.12 12.43
C GLU A 574 -11.93 10.29 11.52
N ILE A 575 -12.15 10.30 10.20
CA ILE A 575 -11.40 9.46 9.25
C ILE A 575 -9.99 9.99 9.00
N PHE A 576 -9.80 11.30 9.06
CA PHE A 576 -8.53 11.95 8.74
C PHE A 576 -7.61 12.13 9.95
N GLU A 577 -8.16 12.12 11.16
CA GLU A 577 -7.38 12.12 12.40
C GLU A 577 -6.50 10.86 12.56
N GLU A 578 -6.80 9.79 11.85
CA GLU A 578 -6.17 8.48 11.96
C GLU A 578 -5.07 8.20 10.94
N PHE A 579 -4.76 9.15 10.06
CA PHE A 579 -3.75 8.96 9.01
C PHE A 579 -2.30 8.99 9.49
N ASP A 580 -2.01 9.68 10.58
CA ASP A 580 -0.69 9.66 11.22
C ASP A 580 -0.70 8.64 12.35
N ILE A 581 -0.63 7.36 11.97
CA ILE A 581 -0.85 6.19 12.84
C ILE A 581 -0.02 6.23 14.13
N THR A 582 1.17 6.79 14.08
CA THR A 582 2.05 6.79 15.27
C THR A 582 1.61 7.84 16.30
N MET A 583 1.16 9.01 15.85
CA MET A 583 0.75 10.09 16.75
C MET A 583 -0.75 10.06 17.02
N SER A 584 -1.60 9.64 16.08
CA SER A 584 -3.04 9.57 16.30
C SER A 584 -3.45 8.43 17.23
N VAL A 585 -2.77 7.28 17.17
CA VAL A 585 -2.98 6.21 18.18
C VAL A 585 -2.59 6.71 19.56
N ILE A 586 -1.47 7.41 19.67
CA ILE A 586 -1.01 8.01 20.92
C ILE A 586 -1.98 9.11 21.36
N ASP A 587 -2.37 9.99 20.43
CA ASP A 587 -3.28 11.09 20.72
C ASP A 587 -4.69 10.60 21.11
N SER A 588 -5.18 9.51 20.53
CA SER A 588 -6.46 8.89 20.92
C SER A 588 -6.44 8.23 22.30
N LEU A 589 -5.25 7.90 22.80
CA LEU A 589 -5.04 7.32 24.12
C LEU A 589 -4.88 8.38 25.21
N LEU A 590 -4.72 9.65 24.84
CA LEU A 590 -4.35 10.72 25.75
C LEU A 590 -5.48 11.72 25.95
N ILE A 591 -5.86 11.93 27.19
CA ILE A 591 -6.71 13.05 27.60
C ILE A 591 -5.79 14.22 27.93
N ARG A 592 -5.95 15.33 27.21
CA ARG A 592 -5.17 16.55 27.41
C ARG A 592 -6.02 17.58 28.15
N SER A 593 -5.44 18.17 29.18
CA SER A 593 -5.95 19.35 29.86
C SER A 593 -4.88 20.45 29.90
N THR A 594 -5.30 21.69 29.88
CA THR A 594 -4.39 22.82 29.98
C THR A 594 -4.74 23.59 31.26
N ASP A 595 -3.75 23.84 32.09
CA ASP A 595 -3.95 24.62 33.30
C ASP A 595 -4.01 26.13 33.02
N SER A 596 -4.24 26.92 34.07
CA SER A 596 -4.32 28.39 34.01
C SER A 596 -3.01 29.07 33.56
N GLU A 597 -1.89 28.36 33.62
CA GLU A 597 -0.57 28.84 33.21
C GLU A 597 -0.23 28.41 31.76
N GLY A 598 -1.15 27.72 31.07
CA GLY A 598 -0.96 27.24 29.71
C GLY A 598 -0.14 25.94 29.61
N LYS A 599 0.15 25.29 30.73
CA LYS A 599 0.88 24.02 30.76
C LYS A 599 -0.05 22.85 30.43
N ILE A 600 0.41 21.97 29.59
CA ILE A 600 -0.34 20.79 29.15
C ILE A 600 -0.10 19.64 30.11
N HIS A 601 -1.19 19.12 30.67
CA HIS A 601 -1.23 17.90 31.47
C HIS A 601 -1.85 16.77 30.66
N ILE A 602 -1.29 15.59 30.81
CA ILE A 602 -1.67 14.42 30.03
C ILE A 602 -2.01 13.26 30.96
N SER A 603 -3.18 12.69 30.75
CA SER A 603 -3.61 11.47 31.42
C SER A 603 -4.02 10.42 30.37
N TRP A 604 -4.00 9.17 30.77
CA TRP A 604 -4.40 8.05 29.93
C TRP A 604 -5.91 7.91 29.89
N GLY A 605 -6.47 7.79 28.71
CA GLY A 605 -7.89 7.51 28.49
C GLY A 605 -8.07 6.27 27.64
N SER A 606 -8.79 5.25 28.15
CA SER A 606 -9.21 4.13 27.32
C SER A 606 -10.50 4.50 26.59
N GLN A 607 -10.51 4.39 25.27
CA GLN A 607 -11.77 4.38 24.50
C GLN A 607 -12.35 2.97 24.58
N ARG A 608 -13.45 2.80 25.32
CA ARG A 608 -14.24 1.57 25.23
C ARG A 608 -14.84 1.50 23.85
N VAL A 609 -14.43 0.52 23.06
CA VAL A 609 -15.12 0.16 21.83
C VAL A 609 -16.46 -0.44 22.25
N THR A 610 -17.53 0.34 22.19
CA THR A 610 -18.88 -0.22 22.27
C THR A 610 -19.10 -1.06 21.03
N SER A 611 -19.28 -2.35 21.26
CA SER A 611 -19.58 -3.42 20.28
C SER A 611 -20.74 -3.10 19.35
#